data_0108a9da0e8ab28879ad2e780d2d2e0a
#
_entry.id   0108a9da0e8ab28879ad2e780d2d2e0a
#
_cell.length_a   1.000
_cell.length_b   1.000
_cell.length_c   1.000
_cell.angle_alpha   90.00
_cell.angle_beta   90.00
_cell.angle_gamma   90.00
#
_symmetry.space_group_name_H-M   'P 1'
#
loop_
_entity.id
_entity.type
_entity.pdbx_description
1 polymer ?
#
loop_
_entity_poly.entity_id
_entity_poly.type
_entity_poly.pdbx_seq_one_letter_code
_entity_poly.pdbx_strand_id
1 'polypeptide(L)'
;MEELAQSEFFEPLKELWMYENLVGDEGAKALAESEQLTRLRYLSLYTNRIGDEGAVALANSKTLSKLETLDLSFNRIGDRGAEALANSKHLKKLKELHLDANRIGLRGMQALAKLSGLQNLQILNLSYNRIDLQGLELLNDSKRLQEMSAVKTDYPHIGG
;
A
#
# COMPACT_ATOMS: atom_id res chain seq x y z
N MET A 1 7.31 -19.18 0.90
CA MET A 1 7.17 -17.81 1.44
C MET A 1 6.83 -17.83 2.94
N GLU A 2 5.93 -18.68 3.39
CA GLU A 2 5.57 -18.81 4.82
C GLU A 2 6.78 -19.16 5.69
N GLU A 3 7.61 -20.13 5.28
CA GLU A 3 8.84 -20.50 6.00
C GLU A 3 9.83 -19.34 6.11
N LEU A 4 9.94 -18.53 5.06
CA LEU A 4 10.85 -17.38 5.05
C LEU A 4 10.37 -16.31 6.06
N ALA A 5 9.06 -16.04 6.10
CA ALA A 5 8.47 -15.05 6.99
C ALA A 5 8.58 -15.42 8.48
N GLN A 6 8.71 -16.72 8.80
CA GLN A 6 8.87 -17.24 10.17
C GLN A 6 10.34 -17.42 10.58
N SER A 7 11.30 -17.12 9.71
CA SER A 7 12.72 -17.30 10.01
C SER A 7 13.25 -16.24 10.98
N GLU A 8 14.01 -16.64 11.98
CA GLU A 8 14.70 -15.77 12.93
C GLU A 8 15.67 -14.77 12.29
N PHE A 9 16.09 -15.03 11.04
CA PHE A 9 16.97 -14.12 10.28
C PHE A 9 16.34 -12.76 9.96
N PHE A 10 15.00 -12.63 10.01
CA PHE A 10 14.30 -11.39 9.68
C PHE A 10 14.13 -10.43 10.86
N GLU A 11 14.41 -10.85 12.09
CA GLU A 11 14.17 -10.01 13.26
C GLU A 11 14.88 -8.65 13.23
N PRO A 12 16.15 -8.53 12.80
CA PRO A 12 16.83 -7.25 12.70
C PRO A 12 16.55 -6.48 11.39
N LEU A 13 15.80 -7.05 10.43
CA LEU A 13 15.58 -6.44 9.12
C LEU A 13 14.85 -5.09 9.24
N LYS A 14 15.37 -4.10 8.54
CA LYS A 14 14.73 -2.79 8.33
C LYS A 14 14.15 -2.64 6.93
N GLU A 15 14.69 -3.35 5.96
CA GLU A 15 14.30 -3.29 4.56
C GLU A 15 14.18 -4.70 3.99
N LEU A 16 13.11 -4.94 3.23
CA LEU A 16 12.87 -6.20 2.54
C LEU A 16 12.44 -5.92 1.10
N TRP A 17 13.23 -6.40 0.17
CA TRP A 17 13.04 -6.24 -1.27
C TRP A 17 12.68 -7.58 -1.88
N MET A 18 11.44 -7.75 -2.32
CA MET A 18 10.90 -9.00 -2.87
C MET A 18 10.20 -8.76 -4.21
N TYR A 19 10.78 -7.92 -5.05
CA TYR A 19 10.21 -7.59 -6.35
C TYR A 19 10.31 -8.75 -7.35
N GLU A 20 9.38 -8.78 -8.31
CA GLU A 20 9.34 -9.75 -9.41
C GLU A 20 9.35 -11.23 -8.96
N ASN A 21 8.54 -11.54 -7.94
CA ASN A 21 8.35 -12.88 -7.43
C ASN A 21 6.88 -13.34 -7.59
N LEU A 22 6.54 -14.47 -7.05
CA LEU A 22 5.20 -15.02 -7.02
C LEU A 22 4.66 -15.09 -5.60
N VAL A 23 4.82 -14.00 -4.84
CA VAL A 23 4.42 -13.94 -3.43
C VAL A 23 2.92 -14.21 -3.29
N GLY A 24 2.08 -13.57 -4.11
CA GLY A 24 0.64 -13.70 -4.08
C GLY A 24 0.02 -13.28 -2.74
N ASP A 25 -1.27 -13.57 -2.58
CA ASP A 25 -2.00 -13.20 -1.37
C ASP A 25 -1.52 -13.99 -0.13
N GLU A 26 -1.26 -15.28 -0.29
CA GLU A 26 -0.79 -16.13 0.80
C GLU A 26 0.59 -15.70 1.32
N GLY A 27 1.52 -15.37 0.42
CA GLY A 27 2.82 -14.85 0.82
C GLY A 27 2.74 -13.48 1.49
N ALA A 28 1.87 -12.60 0.99
CA ALA A 28 1.60 -11.29 1.62
C ALA A 28 1.00 -11.45 3.03
N LYS A 29 0.10 -12.43 3.21
CA LYS A 29 -0.47 -12.77 4.51
C LYS A 29 0.61 -13.30 5.47
N ALA A 30 1.46 -14.23 5.02
CA ALA A 30 2.55 -14.76 5.82
C ALA A 30 3.51 -13.65 6.29
N LEU A 31 3.83 -12.67 5.40
CA LEU A 31 4.62 -11.51 5.79
C LEU A 31 3.89 -10.61 6.81
N ALA A 32 2.59 -10.40 6.62
CA ALA A 32 1.78 -9.58 7.51
C ALA A 32 1.66 -10.16 8.94
N GLU A 33 1.72 -11.48 9.07
CA GLU A 33 1.61 -12.23 10.32
C GLU A 33 2.97 -12.56 10.97
N SER A 34 4.08 -12.28 10.27
CA SER A 34 5.42 -12.61 10.75
C SER A 34 5.85 -11.77 11.96
N GLU A 35 6.02 -12.40 13.10
CA GLU A 35 6.50 -11.75 14.31
C GLU A 35 7.96 -11.27 14.20
N GLN A 36 8.70 -11.76 13.21
CA GLN A 36 10.10 -11.40 12.96
C GLN A 36 10.26 -10.03 12.28
N LEU A 37 9.20 -9.49 11.63
CA LEU A 37 9.27 -8.26 10.84
C LEU A 37 8.92 -6.99 11.63
N THR A 38 8.96 -7.03 12.95
CA THR A 38 8.56 -5.91 13.84
C THR A 38 9.44 -4.66 13.72
N ARG A 39 10.60 -4.74 13.06
CA ARG A 39 11.52 -3.62 12.83
C ARG A 39 11.52 -3.12 11.38
N LEU A 40 10.71 -3.74 10.51
CA LEU A 40 10.68 -3.39 9.10
C LEU A 40 10.18 -1.96 8.88
N ARG A 41 10.91 -1.19 8.06
CA ARG A 41 10.58 0.18 7.67
C ARG A 41 10.27 0.30 6.18
N TYR A 42 10.89 -0.54 5.37
CA TYR A 42 10.71 -0.58 3.93
C TYR A 42 10.33 -1.98 3.48
N LEU A 43 9.23 -2.08 2.73
CA LEU A 43 8.79 -3.33 2.11
C LEU A 43 8.44 -3.08 0.64
N SER A 44 9.19 -3.71 -0.27
CA SER A 44 8.82 -3.76 -1.68
C SER A 44 8.31 -5.15 -2.04
N LEU A 45 7.07 -5.17 -2.51
CA LEU A 45 6.38 -6.31 -3.09
C LEU A 45 5.97 -6.02 -4.54
N TYR A 46 6.76 -5.20 -5.22
CA TYR A 46 6.59 -4.84 -6.62
C TYR A 46 6.48 -6.10 -7.50
N THR A 47 5.47 -6.16 -8.39
CA THR A 47 5.26 -7.26 -9.34
C THR A 47 5.16 -8.65 -8.67
N ASN A 48 4.19 -8.85 -7.78
CA ASN A 48 4.05 -10.09 -7.01
C ASN A 48 2.68 -10.78 -7.09
N ARG A 49 1.79 -10.36 -7.96
CA ARG A 49 0.44 -10.91 -8.14
C ARG A 49 -0.44 -10.82 -6.89
N ILE A 50 -0.17 -9.86 -6.02
CA ILE A 50 -0.95 -9.61 -4.80
C ILE A 50 -2.30 -8.99 -5.19
N GLY A 51 -3.37 -9.56 -4.68
CA GLY A 51 -4.74 -9.08 -4.84
C GLY A 51 -5.26 -8.37 -3.58
N ASP A 52 -6.58 -8.30 -3.50
CA ASP A 52 -7.24 -7.64 -2.38
C ASP A 52 -7.01 -8.35 -1.04
N GLU A 53 -6.98 -9.69 -1.04
CA GLU A 53 -6.78 -10.45 0.20
C GLU A 53 -5.41 -10.17 0.83
N GLY A 54 -4.35 -10.17 0.01
CA GLY A 54 -3.01 -9.85 0.48
C GLY A 54 -2.90 -8.40 0.96
N ALA A 55 -3.49 -7.45 0.22
CA ALA A 55 -3.53 -6.04 0.62
C ALA A 55 -4.28 -5.84 1.95
N VAL A 56 -5.41 -6.55 2.15
CA VAL A 56 -6.16 -6.54 3.42
C VAL A 56 -5.31 -7.10 4.56
N ALA A 57 -4.59 -8.20 4.34
CA ALA A 57 -3.70 -8.78 5.35
C ALA A 57 -2.59 -7.79 5.76
N LEU A 58 -1.92 -7.18 4.78
CA LEU A 58 -0.89 -6.15 5.04
C LEU A 58 -1.46 -4.94 5.80
N ALA A 59 -2.64 -4.45 5.39
CA ALA A 59 -3.31 -3.32 6.04
C ALA A 59 -3.64 -3.58 7.52
N ASN A 60 -3.93 -4.84 7.87
CA ASN A 60 -4.30 -5.25 9.23
C ASN A 60 -3.12 -5.76 10.06
N SER A 61 -1.91 -5.78 9.50
CA SER A 61 -0.72 -6.28 10.18
C SER A 61 -0.32 -5.40 11.36
N LYS A 62 -0.29 -5.99 12.55
CA LYS A 62 0.24 -5.35 13.76
C LYS A 62 1.77 -5.35 13.78
N THR A 63 2.39 -6.34 13.16
CA THR A 63 3.84 -6.51 13.11
C THR A 63 4.51 -5.46 12.22
N LEU A 64 3.85 -5.05 11.13
CA LEU A 64 4.34 -4.02 10.19
C LEU A 64 4.08 -2.58 10.67
N SER A 65 3.81 -2.37 11.95
CA SER A 65 3.45 -1.05 12.51
C SER A 65 4.55 0.02 12.44
N LYS A 66 5.79 -0.38 12.15
CA LYS A 66 6.92 0.54 11.95
C LYS A 66 7.21 0.86 10.48
N LEU A 67 6.41 0.31 9.57
CA LEU A 67 6.61 0.49 8.14
C LEU A 67 6.46 1.96 7.76
N GLU A 68 7.44 2.48 7.02
CA GLU A 68 7.49 3.85 6.53
C GLU A 68 7.23 3.90 5.01
N THR A 69 7.67 2.89 4.27
CA THR A 69 7.45 2.78 2.83
C THR A 69 6.89 1.39 2.50
N LEU A 70 5.79 1.37 1.74
CA LEU A 70 5.18 0.15 1.20
C LEU A 70 5.00 0.29 -0.30
N ASP A 71 5.72 -0.54 -1.05
CA ASP A 71 5.60 -0.62 -2.50
C ASP A 71 4.82 -1.88 -2.90
N LEU A 72 3.62 -1.66 -3.44
CA LEU A 72 2.69 -2.65 -3.98
C LEU A 72 2.42 -2.42 -5.46
N SER A 73 3.30 -1.70 -6.15
CA SER A 73 3.16 -1.41 -7.58
C SER A 73 3.14 -2.69 -8.43
N PHE A 74 2.46 -2.63 -9.59
CA PHE A 74 2.35 -3.75 -10.54
C PHE A 74 1.80 -5.04 -9.92
N ASN A 75 0.71 -4.91 -9.19
CA ASN A 75 -0.02 -6.02 -8.56
C ASN A 75 -1.46 -6.14 -9.11
N ARG A 76 -2.36 -6.77 -8.38
CA ARG A 76 -3.75 -7.01 -8.78
C ARG A 76 -4.74 -6.45 -7.78
N ILE A 77 -4.32 -5.44 -7.01
CA ILE A 77 -5.10 -4.83 -5.95
C ILE A 77 -6.26 -4.04 -6.57
N GLY A 78 -7.46 -4.33 -6.11
CA GLY A 78 -8.68 -3.64 -6.49
C GLY A 78 -9.16 -2.67 -5.41
N ASP A 79 -10.45 -2.35 -5.49
CA ASP A 79 -11.06 -1.36 -4.58
C ASP A 79 -11.04 -1.80 -3.12
N ARG A 80 -11.28 -3.08 -2.85
CA ARG A 80 -11.33 -3.62 -1.48
C ARG A 80 -9.96 -3.55 -0.80
N GLY A 81 -8.89 -3.90 -1.51
CA GLY A 81 -7.53 -3.81 -0.99
C GLY A 81 -7.11 -2.36 -0.74
N ALA A 82 -7.42 -1.47 -1.69
CA ALA A 82 -7.17 -0.03 -1.56
C ALA A 82 -7.92 0.58 -0.37
N GLU A 83 -9.19 0.21 -0.17
CA GLU A 83 -9.99 0.65 0.97
C GLU A 83 -9.38 0.18 2.30
N ALA A 84 -8.96 -1.08 2.39
CA ALA A 84 -8.31 -1.61 3.59
C ALA A 84 -7.01 -0.86 3.93
N LEU A 85 -6.17 -0.60 2.92
CA LEU A 85 -4.93 0.18 3.10
C LEU A 85 -5.23 1.60 3.56
N ALA A 86 -6.14 2.31 2.88
CA ALA A 86 -6.51 3.69 3.20
C ALA A 86 -7.04 3.87 4.64
N ASN A 87 -7.71 2.84 5.17
CA ASN A 87 -8.32 2.82 6.49
C ASN A 87 -7.50 2.07 7.55
N SER A 88 -6.26 1.68 7.22
CA SER A 88 -5.43 0.88 8.13
C SER A 88 -5.22 1.58 9.48
N LYS A 89 -5.50 0.85 10.56
CA LYS A 89 -5.27 1.31 11.93
C LYS A 89 -3.86 0.97 12.44
N HIS A 90 -3.10 0.21 11.68
CA HIS A 90 -1.81 -0.33 12.08
C HIS A 90 -0.62 0.34 11.35
N LEU A 91 -0.77 0.71 10.08
CA LEU A 91 0.28 1.33 9.28
C LEU A 91 0.44 2.84 9.56
N LYS A 92 0.40 3.23 10.84
CA LYS A 92 0.38 4.64 11.26
C LYS A 92 1.64 5.42 10.95
N LYS A 93 2.77 4.73 10.73
CA LYS A 93 4.05 5.37 10.40
C LYS A 93 4.32 5.46 8.90
N LEU A 94 3.37 4.96 8.07
CA LEU A 94 3.54 4.94 6.64
C LEU A 94 3.60 6.38 6.10
N LYS A 95 4.67 6.67 5.35
CA LYS A 95 4.95 7.94 4.69
C LYS A 95 4.78 7.83 3.18
N GLU A 96 5.08 6.66 2.62
CA GLU A 96 5.06 6.42 1.19
C GLU A 96 4.27 5.15 0.88
N LEU A 97 3.29 5.26 -0.02
CA LEU A 97 2.48 4.15 -0.50
C LEU A 97 2.46 4.18 -2.03
N HIS A 98 3.00 3.15 -2.64
CA HIS A 98 3.01 2.97 -4.08
C HIS A 98 1.98 1.89 -4.46
N LEU A 99 0.97 2.28 -5.23
CA LEU A 99 -0.14 1.46 -5.72
C LEU A 99 -0.30 1.55 -7.23
N ASP A 100 0.71 2.08 -7.93
CA ASP A 100 0.65 2.21 -9.37
C ASP A 100 0.55 0.87 -10.09
N ALA A 101 -0.04 0.88 -11.28
CA ALA A 101 -0.27 -0.29 -12.10
C ALA A 101 -1.02 -1.42 -11.35
N ASN A 102 -2.14 -1.06 -10.75
CA ASN A 102 -3.07 -1.97 -10.09
C ASN A 102 -4.46 -1.93 -10.75
N ARG A 103 -5.51 -2.34 -10.08
CA ARG A 103 -6.87 -2.43 -10.60
C ARG A 103 -7.87 -1.58 -9.81
N ILE A 104 -7.37 -0.52 -9.18
CA ILE A 104 -8.14 0.34 -8.29
C ILE A 104 -9.08 1.21 -9.13
N GLY A 105 -10.36 1.13 -8.85
CA GLY A 105 -11.42 1.91 -9.50
C GLY A 105 -12.00 2.96 -8.54
N LEU A 106 -13.22 3.41 -8.87
CA LEU A 106 -13.88 4.54 -8.20
C LEU A 106 -14.01 4.35 -6.68
N ARG A 107 -14.42 3.16 -6.21
CA ARG A 107 -14.59 2.91 -4.77
C ARG A 107 -13.28 2.98 -4.01
N GLY A 108 -12.21 2.43 -4.58
CA GLY A 108 -10.88 2.54 -4.02
C GLY A 108 -10.40 3.99 -3.96
N MET A 109 -10.64 4.76 -5.02
CA MET A 109 -10.33 6.20 -5.04
C MET A 109 -11.09 6.99 -3.99
N GLN A 110 -12.37 6.67 -3.73
CA GLN A 110 -13.16 7.28 -2.64
C GLN A 110 -12.51 7.07 -1.27
N ALA A 111 -11.99 5.89 -0.99
CA ALA A 111 -11.30 5.58 0.26
C ALA A 111 -9.94 6.27 0.34
N LEU A 112 -9.15 6.24 -0.75
CA LEU A 112 -7.85 6.88 -0.84
C LEU A 112 -7.94 8.41 -0.76
N ALA A 113 -8.98 9.02 -1.30
CA ALA A 113 -9.22 10.46 -1.14
C ALA A 113 -9.41 10.88 0.33
N LYS A 114 -9.91 9.99 1.18
CA LYS A 114 -10.12 10.24 2.62
C LYS A 114 -8.90 9.91 3.47
N LEU A 115 -8.16 8.85 3.14
CA LEU A 115 -6.99 8.36 3.88
C LEU A 115 -7.18 8.37 5.41
N SER A 116 -8.31 7.86 5.89
CA SER A 116 -8.70 8.00 7.30
C SER A 116 -7.75 7.27 8.28
N GLY A 117 -7.02 6.25 7.81
CA GLY A 117 -6.07 5.48 8.61
C GLY A 117 -4.62 5.96 8.51
N LEU A 118 -4.21 6.52 7.35
CA LEU A 118 -2.81 6.83 7.03
C LEU A 118 -2.47 8.31 7.24
N GLN A 119 -2.51 8.76 8.49
CA GLN A 119 -2.38 10.18 8.85
C GLN A 119 -1.00 10.78 8.53
N ASN A 120 0.06 9.97 8.47
CA ASN A 120 1.43 10.41 8.20
C ASN A 120 1.84 10.25 6.73
N LEU A 121 0.92 9.82 5.85
CA LEU A 121 1.24 9.60 4.45
C LEU A 121 1.58 10.92 3.77
N GLN A 122 2.69 10.95 3.04
CA GLN A 122 3.24 12.11 2.34
C GLN A 122 3.30 11.89 0.82
N ILE A 123 3.50 10.63 0.41
CA ILE A 123 3.62 10.26 -1.00
C ILE A 123 2.65 9.13 -1.30
N LEU A 124 1.80 9.33 -2.32
CA LEU A 124 0.87 8.35 -2.83
C LEU A 124 1.00 8.25 -4.35
N ASN A 125 1.34 7.07 -4.88
CA ASN A 125 1.38 6.84 -6.32
C ASN A 125 0.20 5.95 -6.73
N LEU A 126 -0.66 6.49 -7.61
CA LEU A 126 -1.87 5.85 -8.14
C LEU A 126 -1.86 5.72 -9.67
N SER A 127 -0.74 6.04 -10.35
CA SER A 127 -0.63 5.97 -11.80
C SER A 127 -1.00 4.57 -12.33
N TYR A 128 -1.48 4.50 -13.57
CA TYR A 128 -1.84 3.23 -14.23
C TYR A 128 -2.87 2.40 -13.48
N ASN A 129 -3.85 3.05 -12.83
CA ASN A 129 -5.04 2.45 -12.26
C ASN A 129 -6.28 2.73 -13.12
N ARG A 130 -7.45 2.32 -12.68
CA ARG A 130 -8.73 2.52 -13.39
C ARG A 130 -9.39 3.82 -12.94
N ILE A 131 -8.65 4.93 -13.01
CA ILE A 131 -9.14 6.25 -12.60
C ILE A 131 -10.00 6.80 -13.75
N ASP A 132 -11.30 6.95 -13.52
CA ASP A 132 -12.22 7.68 -14.39
C ASP A 132 -12.32 9.16 -13.98
N LEU A 133 -13.09 9.94 -14.73
CA LEU A 133 -13.27 11.36 -14.44
C LEU A 133 -13.81 11.61 -13.04
N GLN A 134 -14.74 10.78 -12.57
CA GLN A 134 -15.31 10.92 -11.22
C GLN A 134 -14.27 10.59 -10.13
N GLY A 135 -13.46 9.58 -10.35
CA GLY A 135 -12.34 9.25 -9.45
C GLY A 135 -11.32 10.38 -9.39
N LEU A 136 -11.02 11.00 -10.54
CA LEU A 136 -10.10 12.13 -10.61
C LEU A 136 -10.64 13.35 -9.86
N GLU A 137 -11.92 13.68 -10.02
CA GLU A 137 -12.58 14.77 -9.27
C GLU A 137 -12.49 14.54 -7.75
N LEU A 138 -12.78 13.33 -7.29
CA LEU A 138 -12.67 12.97 -5.88
C LEU A 138 -11.25 13.16 -5.31
N LEU A 139 -10.23 12.77 -6.08
CA LEU A 139 -8.84 12.97 -5.66
C LEU A 139 -8.47 14.46 -5.63
N ASN A 140 -8.89 15.23 -6.65
CA ASN A 140 -8.64 16.68 -6.73
C ASN A 140 -9.31 17.46 -5.60
N ASP A 141 -10.53 17.07 -5.22
CA ASP A 141 -11.30 17.76 -4.16
C ASP A 141 -10.85 17.36 -2.74
N SER A 142 -9.96 16.39 -2.63
CA SER A 142 -9.47 15.93 -1.34
C SER A 142 -8.49 16.92 -0.71
N LYS A 143 -8.92 17.61 0.34
CA LYS A 143 -8.03 18.48 1.15
C LYS A 143 -6.83 17.71 1.70
N ARG A 144 -7.05 16.45 2.09
CA ARG A 144 -5.98 15.60 2.62
C ARG A 144 -4.89 15.33 1.60
N LEU A 145 -5.25 15.06 0.34
CA LEU A 145 -4.28 14.83 -0.72
C LEU A 145 -3.56 16.10 -1.15
N GLN A 146 -4.24 17.25 -1.12
CA GLN A 146 -3.64 18.56 -1.42
C GLN A 146 -2.55 18.97 -0.42
N GLU A 147 -2.60 18.45 0.81
CA GLU A 147 -1.60 18.69 1.86
C GLU A 147 -0.39 17.75 1.78
N MET A 148 -0.41 16.76 0.88
CA MET A 148 0.66 15.79 0.75
C MET A 148 1.80 16.33 -0.12
N SER A 149 3.01 15.81 0.10
CA SER A 149 4.20 16.21 -0.67
C SER A 149 4.10 15.80 -2.14
N ALA A 150 3.49 14.65 -2.44
CA ALA A 150 3.25 14.20 -3.80
C ALA A 150 2.08 13.22 -3.88
N VAL A 151 1.16 13.46 -4.83
CA VAL A 151 0.18 12.49 -5.30
C VAL A 151 0.40 12.31 -6.80
N LYS A 152 0.72 11.09 -7.23
CA LYS A 152 0.98 10.78 -8.64
C LYS A 152 -0.20 10.04 -9.24
N THR A 153 -0.64 10.50 -10.41
CA THR A 153 -1.63 9.85 -11.26
C THR A 153 -1.19 9.99 -12.72
N ASP A 154 -1.91 9.38 -13.64
CA ASP A 154 -1.68 9.58 -15.09
C ASP A 154 -2.11 10.97 -15.57
N TYR A 155 -2.77 11.73 -14.72
CA TYR A 155 -3.30 13.05 -15.02
C TYR A 155 -2.50 14.13 -14.27
N PRO A 156 -2.01 15.19 -14.96
CA PRO A 156 -0.97 16.09 -14.44
C PRO A 156 -1.42 17.14 -13.41
N HIS A 157 -2.57 17.00 -12.76
CA HIS A 157 -3.16 18.09 -11.96
C HIS A 157 -3.46 17.76 -10.49
N ILE A 158 -2.88 16.72 -9.91
CA ILE A 158 -3.04 16.45 -8.47
C ILE A 158 -1.70 16.73 -7.78
N GLY A 159 -1.69 17.78 -6.99
CA GLY A 159 -0.52 18.18 -6.20
C GLY A 159 0.48 19.02 -6.99
N GLY A 160 0.32 20.31 -6.96
CA GLY A 160 1.30 21.30 -7.37
C GLY A 160 2.25 21.60 -6.24
#